data_82c10e140aaab2df9ec1d6e2da124452
#
_entry.id   82c10e140aaab2df9ec1d6e2da124452
#
_cell.length_a   1.000
_cell.length_b   1.000
_cell.length_c   1.000
_cell.angle_alpha   90.00
_cell.angle_beta   90.00
_cell.angle_gamma   90.00
#
_symmetry.space_group_name_H-M   'P 1'
#
loop_
_entity.id
_entity.type
_entity.pdbx_description
1 polymer ?
#
loop_
_entity_poly.entity_id
_entity_poly.type
_entity_poly.pdbx_seq_one_letter_code
_entity_poly.pdbx_strand_id
1 'polypeptide(L)'
;NTKGNNVFLGVRLEQANATEPMYALIEIPSHLDRIVVLPARGEKQYVMLLDDLIRHQMQYIFSIFSPTSVKAYMVKFTRDAELDFDDDMNKSYIDKIASSVRERVDGDPVRFVYDKKIEPDILELLLDKFQIGSRDSIIPGGRYHNRRDYMKFPSLGRTDLLYDKAPPLPIKGFSLDHAILAQIAKRDYLLYTPYHSFAYVIKFLREAALDPKVKSVFITIYR
;
A
#
# COMPACT_ATOMS: atom_id res chain seq x y z
N ASN A 1 -0.42 -9.79 5.63
CA ASN A 1 0.92 -9.94 5.07
C ASN A 1 0.99 -9.33 3.68
N THR A 2 1.24 -8.03 3.60
CA THR A 2 1.36 -7.26 2.35
C THR A 2 2.79 -7.39 1.81
N LYS A 3 3.19 -8.55 1.34
CA LYS A 3 4.52 -8.80 0.79
C LYS A 3 4.80 -8.16 -0.60
N GLY A 4 3.87 -7.38 -1.16
CA GLY A 4 3.99 -6.88 -2.53
C GLY A 4 4.18 -5.37 -2.70
N ASN A 5 4.31 -4.59 -1.62
CA ASN A 5 4.30 -3.13 -1.72
C ASN A 5 5.44 -2.47 -0.90
N ASN A 6 6.65 -2.98 -1.06
CA ASN A 6 7.80 -2.51 -0.31
C ASN A 6 8.34 -1.22 -0.91
N VAL A 7 8.68 -0.28 -0.03
CA VAL A 7 9.32 0.99 -0.36
C VAL A 7 10.78 0.90 0.08
N PHE A 8 11.68 1.34 -0.78
CA PHE A 8 13.12 1.28 -0.54
C PHE A 8 13.76 2.66 -0.73
N LEU A 9 14.95 2.81 -0.17
CA LEU A 9 15.88 3.87 -0.51
C LEU A 9 17.04 3.28 -1.30
N GLY A 10 17.17 3.67 -2.56
CA GLY A 10 18.38 3.43 -3.34
C GLY A 10 19.44 4.43 -2.90
N VAL A 11 20.57 3.93 -2.41
CA VAL A 11 21.63 4.73 -1.80
C VAL A 11 22.87 4.69 -2.68
N ARG A 12 23.48 5.84 -2.87
CA ARG A 12 24.74 6.04 -3.56
C ARG A 12 25.74 6.67 -2.57
N LEU A 13 26.90 6.02 -2.40
CA LEU A 13 27.95 6.44 -1.48
C LEU A 13 29.22 6.78 -2.26
N GLU A 14 29.86 7.88 -1.92
CA GLU A 14 31.16 8.26 -2.43
C GLU A 14 32.19 8.18 -1.29
N GLN A 15 33.41 7.76 -1.61
CA GLN A 15 34.52 7.66 -0.69
C GLN A 15 35.73 8.44 -1.25
N ALA A 16 36.51 9.03 -0.37
CA ALA A 16 37.65 9.89 -0.80
C ALA A 16 38.69 9.16 -1.67
N ASN A 17 38.87 7.87 -1.43
CA ASN A 17 39.91 7.06 -2.07
C ASN A 17 39.37 6.09 -3.12
N ALA A 18 38.09 6.15 -3.45
CA ALA A 18 37.46 5.28 -4.45
C ALA A 18 37.13 6.08 -5.72
N THR A 19 37.45 5.51 -6.88
CA THR A 19 37.12 6.08 -8.19
C THR A 19 35.66 5.86 -8.57
N GLU A 20 35.04 4.81 -8.04
CA GLU A 20 33.66 4.45 -8.32
C GLU A 20 32.79 4.54 -7.06
N PRO A 21 31.52 4.95 -7.19
CA PRO A 21 30.60 4.98 -6.07
C PRO A 21 30.19 3.56 -5.65
N MET A 22 29.86 3.41 -4.39
CA MET A 22 29.20 2.21 -3.87
C MET A 22 27.68 2.42 -3.84
N TYR A 23 26.95 1.33 -3.97
CA TYR A 23 25.49 1.36 -3.96
C TYR A 23 24.93 0.43 -2.90
N ALA A 24 23.81 0.85 -2.30
CA ALA A 24 23.07 0.04 -1.35
C ALA A 24 21.56 0.22 -1.57
N LEU A 25 20.78 -0.74 -1.08
CA LEU A 25 19.34 -0.67 -1.04
C LEU A 25 18.88 -0.87 0.41
N ILE A 26 18.11 0.08 0.93
CA ILE A 26 17.54 0.01 2.28
C ILE A 26 16.03 -0.16 2.14
N GLU A 27 15.49 -1.25 2.65
CA GLU A 27 14.05 -1.41 2.79
C GLU A 27 13.53 -0.53 3.93
N ILE A 28 12.49 0.28 3.66
CA ILE A 28 11.83 1.04 4.71
C ILE A 28 11.00 0.08 5.55
N PRO A 29 11.27 -0.01 6.88
CA PRO A 29 10.59 -0.97 7.74
C PRO A 29 9.08 -0.78 7.76
N SER A 30 8.32 -1.79 7.32
CA SER A 30 6.85 -1.73 7.26
C SER A 30 6.16 -1.83 8.62
N HIS A 31 6.87 -2.28 9.66
CA HIS A 31 6.38 -2.40 11.03
C HIS A 31 6.51 -1.10 11.83
N LEU A 32 7.25 -0.12 11.32
CA LEU A 32 7.36 1.21 11.92
C LEU A 32 6.37 2.18 11.27
N ASP A 33 5.91 3.16 12.06
CA ASP A 33 5.08 4.22 11.55
C ASP A 33 5.86 5.08 10.55
N ARG A 34 5.24 5.35 9.41
CA ARG A 34 5.85 6.17 8.34
C ARG A 34 5.98 7.64 8.73
N ILE A 35 5.15 8.09 9.65
CA ILE A 35 5.14 9.47 10.13
C ILE A 35 5.59 9.45 11.58
N VAL A 36 6.76 10.01 11.82
CA VAL A 36 7.38 10.14 13.13
C VAL A 36 6.99 11.49 13.72
N VAL A 37 6.35 11.46 14.89
CA VAL A 37 6.04 12.68 15.63
C VAL A 37 7.25 13.06 16.46
N LEU A 38 7.77 14.26 16.24
CA LEU A 38 8.92 14.79 16.95
C LEU A 38 8.46 15.57 18.21
N PRO A 39 9.34 15.80 19.18
CA PRO A 39 9.03 16.63 20.32
C PRO A 39 8.54 18.02 19.92
N ALA A 40 7.49 18.49 20.57
CA ALA A 40 6.97 19.84 20.37
C ALA A 40 8.00 20.90 20.80
N ARG A 41 8.01 22.05 20.10
CA ARG A 41 8.78 23.22 20.48
C ARG A 41 7.83 24.41 20.61
N GLY A 42 7.54 24.81 21.84
CA GLY A 42 6.49 25.77 22.12
C GLY A 42 5.12 25.26 21.63
N GLU A 43 4.38 26.06 20.89
CA GLU A 43 3.07 25.67 20.33
C GLU A 43 3.15 24.87 19.02
N LYS A 44 4.36 24.65 18.50
CA LYS A 44 4.55 23.95 17.21
C LYS A 44 4.76 22.48 17.40
N GLN A 45 3.96 21.69 16.69
CA GLN A 45 4.14 20.25 16.52
C GLN A 45 4.94 19.97 15.25
N TYR A 46 5.85 19.01 15.32
CA TYR A 46 6.70 18.63 14.20
C TYR A 46 6.48 17.17 13.86
N VAL A 47 6.43 16.90 12.58
CA VAL A 47 6.37 15.53 12.05
C VAL A 47 7.43 15.36 10.98
N MET A 48 7.95 14.16 10.85
CA MET A 48 8.95 13.79 9.86
C MET A 48 8.56 12.45 9.25
N LEU A 49 8.81 12.27 7.97
CA LEU A 49 8.68 10.96 7.34
C LEU A 49 9.86 10.07 7.75
N LEU A 50 9.60 8.79 7.98
CA LEU A 50 10.60 7.80 8.40
C LEU A 50 11.77 7.73 7.42
N ASP A 51 11.51 7.83 6.12
CA ASP A 51 12.55 7.87 5.09
C ASP A 51 13.47 9.09 5.21
N ASP A 52 12.96 10.25 5.64
CA ASP A 52 13.81 11.41 5.91
C ASP A 52 14.60 11.26 7.22
N LEU A 53 14.05 10.61 8.21
CA LEU A 53 14.81 10.26 9.42
C LEU A 53 15.95 9.31 9.07
N ILE A 54 15.70 8.29 8.24
CA ILE A 54 16.73 7.38 7.77
C ILE A 54 17.78 8.15 6.93
N ARG A 55 17.35 9.03 6.00
CA ARG A 55 18.27 9.87 5.22
C ARG A 55 19.15 10.76 6.11
N HIS A 56 18.58 11.31 7.16
CA HIS A 56 19.33 12.13 8.12
C HIS A 56 20.45 11.34 8.81
N GLN A 57 20.23 10.05 9.03
CA GLN A 57 21.19 9.17 9.70
C GLN A 57 22.12 8.39 8.74
N MET A 58 22.09 8.68 7.44
CA MET A 58 22.86 7.92 6.43
C MET A 58 24.35 7.90 6.70
N GLN A 59 24.93 9.03 7.13
CA GLN A 59 26.35 9.11 7.49
C GLN A 59 26.70 8.16 8.65
N TYR A 60 25.80 8.02 9.61
CA TYR A 60 25.99 7.11 10.75
C TYR A 60 25.78 5.65 10.32
N ILE A 61 24.73 5.37 9.55
CA ILE A 61 24.42 4.01 9.06
C ILE A 61 25.60 3.45 8.24
N PHE A 62 26.22 4.28 7.41
CA PHE A 62 27.33 3.89 6.55
C PHE A 62 28.70 4.30 7.09
N SER A 63 28.83 4.62 8.38
CA SER A 63 30.06 5.12 8.98
C SER A 63 31.27 4.18 8.79
N ILE A 64 31.05 2.86 8.77
CA ILE A 64 32.08 1.86 8.52
C ILE A 64 32.80 2.05 7.18
N PHE A 65 32.12 2.64 6.19
CA PHE A 65 32.66 2.90 4.86
C PHE A 65 33.31 4.29 4.75
N SER A 66 33.28 5.11 5.81
CA SER A 66 33.80 6.48 5.85
C SER A 66 33.39 7.30 4.60
N PRO A 67 32.10 7.40 4.28
CA PRO A 67 31.66 8.07 3.05
C PRO A 67 31.88 9.57 3.13
N THR A 68 32.33 10.18 2.02
CA THR A 68 32.42 11.63 1.85
C THR A 68 31.07 12.24 1.46
N SER A 69 30.24 11.47 0.75
CA SER A 69 28.89 11.86 0.34
C SER A 69 27.98 10.63 0.36
N VAL A 70 26.74 10.82 0.84
CA VAL A 70 25.68 9.79 0.79
C VAL A 70 24.42 10.42 0.26
N LYS A 71 23.90 9.89 -0.83
CA LYS A 71 22.64 10.30 -1.44
C LYS A 71 21.66 9.14 -1.42
N ALA A 72 20.37 9.40 -1.14
CA ALA A 72 19.36 8.37 -1.04
C ALA A 72 18.05 8.80 -1.71
N TYR A 73 17.54 7.95 -2.57
CA TYR A 73 16.39 8.19 -3.42
C TYR A 73 15.31 7.15 -3.16
N MET A 74 14.06 7.59 -3.03
CA MET A 74 12.96 6.67 -2.84
C MET A 74 12.69 5.89 -4.13
N VAL A 75 12.57 4.58 -4.01
CA VAL A 75 12.13 3.67 -5.07
C VAL A 75 11.06 2.74 -4.54
N LYS A 76 10.12 2.37 -5.38
CA LYS A 76 9.02 1.49 -5.03
C LYS A 76 8.77 0.49 -6.14
N PHE A 77 8.75 -0.77 -5.75
CA PHE A 77 8.37 -1.87 -6.62
C PHE A 77 6.95 -2.30 -6.26
N THR A 78 6.11 -2.43 -7.27
CA THR A 78 4.82 -3.09 -7.14
C THR A 78 4.85 -4.27 -8.10
N ARG A 79 4.84 -5.48 -7.56
CA ARG A 79 4.67 -6.70 -8.33
C ARG A 79 3.18 -6.95 -8.49
N ASP A 80 2.77 -7.38 -9.65
CA ASP A 80 1.40 -7.80 -9.87
C ASP A 80 1.17 -9.12 -9.13
N ALA A 81 0.51 -9.01 -7.98
CA ALA A 81 0.07 -10.20 -7.25
C ALA A 81 -1.40 -10.53 -7.59
N GLU A 82 -2.02 -9.75 -8.44
CA GLU A 82 -3.32 -9.98 -9.05
C GLU A 82 -3.09 -10.59 -10.43
N LEU A 83 -2.61 -11.84 -10.45
CA LEU A 83 -2.86 -12.65 -11.62
C LEU A 83 -4.36 -12.90 -11.65
N ASP A 84 -5.00 -12.42 -12.69
CA ASP A 84 -6.29 -12.89 -13.12
C ASP A 84 -6.23 -14.42 -13.05
N PHE A 85 -7.11 -15.01 -12.28
CA PHE A 85 -7.35 -16.44 -12.35
C PHE A 85 -7.87 -16.67 -13.77
N ASP A 86 -6.94 -16.98 -14.65
CA ASP A 86 -7.25 -17.43 -15.98
C ASP A 86 -8.24 -18.58 -15.81
N ASP A 87 -9.44 -18.38 -16.32
CA ASP A 87 -10.55 -19.33 -16.25
C ASP A 87 -10.29 -20.55 -17.15
N ASP A 88 -9.05 -21.03 -17.13
CA ASP A 88 -8.65 -22.27 -17.78
C ASP A 88 -9.26 -23.43 -17.00
N MET A 89 -10.48 -23.81 -17.40
CA MET A 89 -11.29 -24.85 -16.75
C MET A 89 -10.63 -26.23 -16.84
N ASN A 90 -9.52 -26.39 -17.53
CA ASN A 90 -8.83 -27.67 -17.75
C ASN A 90 -7.68 -27.94 -16.78
N LYS A 91 -7.30 -26.99 -15.93
CA LYS A 91 -6.26 -27.21 -14.92
C LYS A 91 -6.85 -27.61 -13.58
N SER A 92 -6.26 -28.64 -12.96
CA SER A 92 -6.59 -29.05 -11.59
C SER A 92 -6.44 -27.86 -10.62
N TYR A 93 -7.30 -27.78 -9.62
CA TYR A 93 -7.24 -26.74 -8.58
C TYR A 93 -5.86 -26.68 -7.88
N ILE A 94 -5.23 -27.85 -7.71
CA ILE A 94 -3.87 -27.97 -7.13
C ILE A 94 -2.83 -27.39 -8.09
N ASP A 95 -2.95 -27.62 -9.40
CA ASP A 95 -2.04 -27.08 -10.40
C ASP A 95 -2.20 -25.55 -10.52
N LYS A 96 -3.42 -25.04 -10.41
CA LYS A 96 -3.70 -23.59 -10.35
C LYS A 96 -3.04 -22.92 -9.16
N ILE A 97 -3.11 -23.56 -7.97
CA ILE A 97 -2.42 -23.06 -6.78
C ILE A 97 -0.90 -23.15 -6.94
N ALA A 98 -0.39 -24.24 -7.46
CA ALA A 98 1.05 -24.44 -7.65
C ALA A 98 1.64 -23.47 -8.67
N SER A 99 0.95 -23.20 -9.80
CA SER A 99 1.35 -22.17 -10.76
C SER A 99 1.30 -20.76 -10.15
N SER A 100 0.21 -20.41 -9.46
CA SER A 100 0.09 -19.10 -8.82
C SER A 100 1.13 -18.86 -7.71
N VAL A 101 1.59 -19.91 -7.02
CA VAL A 101 2.68 -19.81 -6.03
C VAL A 101 4.03 -19.64 -6.72
N ARG A 102 4.32 -20.36 -7.81
CA ARG A 102 5.56 -20.19 -8.61
C ARG A 102 5.63 -18.81 -9.23
N GLU A 103 4.57 -18.36 -9.88
CA GLU A 103 4.46 -17.04 -10.49
C GLU A 103 4.57 -15.91 -9.47
N ARG A 104 4.13 -16.14 -8.21
CA ARG A 104 4.34 -15.19 -7.09
C ARG A 104 5.80 -15.10 -6.63
N VAL A 105 6.58 -16.15 -6.78
CA VAL A 105 8.01 -16.15 -6.40
C VAL A 105 8.86 -15.49 -7.47
N ASP A 106 8.53 -15.72 -8.75
CA ASP A 106 9.27 -15.25 -9.91
C ASP A 106 8.59 -14.09 -10.66
N GLY A 107 7.47 -13.57 -10.11
CA GLY A 107 6.68 -12.50 -10.74
C GLY A 107 7.51 -11.26 -11.01
N ASP A 108 7.60 -10.87 -12.26
CA ASP A 108 8.28 -9.66 -12.73
C ASP A 108 7.68 -8.42 -12.06
N PRO A 109 8.48 -7.40 -11.72
CA PRO A 109 7.97 -6.16 -11.21
C PRO A 109 7.16 -5.44 -12.29
N VAL A 110 5.87 -5.30 -12.10
CA VAL A 110 4.96 -4.67 -13.07
C VAL A 110 5.08 -3.16 -13.07
N ARG A 111 5.45 -2.57 -11.94
CA ARG A 111 5.54 -1.12 -11.81
C ARG A 111 6.70 -0.72 -10.91
N PHE A 112 7.60 0.07 -11.47
CA PHE A 112 8.72 0.71 -10.79
C PHE A 112 8.51 2.22 -10.73
N VAL A 113 8.40 2.77 -9.53
CA VAL A 113 8.29 4.22 -9.30
C VAL A 113 9.54 4.68 -8.56
N TYR A 114 10.18 5.75 -9.04
CA TYR A 114 11.42 6.27 -8.47
C TYR A 114 11.40 7.79 -8.31
N ASP A 115 12.19 8.30 -7.38
CA ASP A 115 12.39 9.76 -7.23
C ASP A 115 13.03 10.32 -8.50
N LYS A 116 12.35 11.23 -9.19
CA LYS A 116 12.83 11.82 -10.44
C LYS A 116 14.20 12.55 -10.34
N LYS A 117 14.67 12.79 -9.12
CA LYS A 117 15.98 13.37 -8.86
C LYS A 117 17.08 12.31 -8.69
N ILE A 118 16.76 11.05 -8.85
CA ILE A 118 17.74 9.97 -8.79
C ILE A 118 18.83 10.17 -9.84
N GLU A 119 20.07 9.86 -9.48
CA GLU A 119 21.18 9.94 -10.44
C GLU A 119 21.10 8.80 -11.45
N PRO A 120 21.49 9.04 -12.73
CA PRO A 120 21.34 8.04 -13.79
C PRO A 120 22.04 6.73 -13.49
N ASP A 121 23.24 6.76 -12.92
CA ASP A 121 24.06 5.59 -12.61
C ASP A 121 23.37 4.63 -11.64
N ILE A 122 22.78 5.14 -10.56
CA ILE A 122 22.03 4.29 -9.61
C ILE A 122 20.69 3.84 -10.21
N LEU A 123 20.03 4.66 -11.03
CA LEU A 123 18.80 4.27 -11.70
C LEU A 123 19.05 3.09 -12.65
N GLU A 124 20.06 3.19 -13.52
CA GLU A 124 20.46 2.13 -14.45
C GLU A 124 20.84 0.85 -13.69
N LEU A 125 21.61 0.97 -12.61
CA LEU A 125 21.97 -0.17 -11.78
C LEU A 125 20.72 -0.87 -11.20
N LEU A 126 19.73 -0.10 -10.72
CA LEU A 126 18.52 -0.69 -10.16
C LEU A 126 17.66 -1.36 -11.22
N LEU A 127 17.53 -0.74 -12.40
CA LEU A 127 16.78 -1.33 -13.51
C LEU A 127 17.42 -2.64 -13.96
N ASP A 128 18.75 -2.68 -14.08
CA ASP A 128 19.51 -3.89 -14.45
C ASP A 128 19.36 -4.99 -13.39
N LYS A 129 19.65 -4.68 -12.11
CA LYS A 129 19.62 -5.66 -11.02
C LYS A 129 18.25 -6.26 -10.78
N PHE A 130 17.19 -5.50 -11.00
CA PHE A 130 15.82 -5.98 -10.86
C PHE A 130 15.20 -6.47 -12.17
N GLN A 131 15.98 -6.48 -13.26
CA GLN A 131 15.57 -6.92 -14.61
C GLN A 131 14.33 -6.18 -15.11
N ILE A 132 14.23 -4.88 -14.76
CA ILE A 132 13.14 -4.01 -15.17
C ILE A 132 13.41 -3.54 -16.60
N GLY A 133 12.54 -3.89 -17.52
CA GLY A 133 12.72 -3.64 -18.94
C GLY A 133 11.58 -2.86 -19.58
N SER A 134 11.56 -2.87 -20.92
CA SER A 134 10.57 -2.12 -21.72
C SER A 134 9.11 -2.56 -21.56
N ARG A 135 8.88 -3.74 -20.95
CA ARG A 135 7.52 -4.24 -20.66
C ARG A 135 6.95 -3.67 -19.37
N ASP A 136 7.80 -3.10 -18.51
CA ASP A 136 7.43 -2.64 -17.19
C ASP A 136 7.08 -1.15 -17.19
N SER A 137 6.24 -0.74 -16.23
CA SER A 137 5.92 0.65 -16.05
C SER A 137 6.99 1.36 -15.21
N ILE A 138 7.90 2.08 -15.86
CA ILE A 138 8.95 2.88 -15.21
C ILE A 138 8.46 4.31 -15.06
N ILE A 139 8.18 4.77 -13.85
CA ILE A 139 7.48 6.03 -13.59
C ILE A 139 8.33 6.96 -12.72
N PRO A 140 8.74 8.13 -13.25
CA PRO A 140 9.35 9.16 -12.42
C PRO A 140 8.33 9.76 -11.45
N GLY A 141 8.61 9.68 -10.17
CA GLY A 141 7.78 10.19 -9.08
C GLY A 141 8.40 11.39 -8.38
N GLY A 142 7.78 11.81 -7.29
CA GLY A 142 8.36 12.78 -6.37
C GLY A 142 9.22 12.10 -5.30
N ARG A 143 9.83 12.93 -4.42
CA ARG A 143 10.56 12.44 -3.25
C ARG A 143 9.68 11.57 -2.34
N TYR A 144 8.38 11.87 -2.25
CA TYR A 144 7.39 11.18 -1.43
C TYR A 144 6.24 10.69 -2.31
N HIS A 145 6.47 9.63 -3.07
CA HIS A 145 5.46 9.16 -4.02
C HIS A 145 4.53 8.07 -3.46
N ASN A 146 4.76 7.56 -2.22
CA ASN A 146 3.87 6.59 -1.58
C ASN A 146 2.74 7.28 -0.80
N ARG A 147 1.70 7.76 -1.50
CA ARG A 147 0.60 8.55 -0.91
C ARG A 147 -0.24 7.78 0.11
N ARG A 148 -0.21 6.45 0.10
CA ARG A 148 -0.93 5.61 1.07
C ARG A 148 -0.48 5.88 2.51
N ASP A 149 0.75 6.32 2.72
CA ASP A 149 1.30 6.64 4.04
C ASP A 149 0.52 7.77 4.74
N TYR A 150 -0.03 8.72 3.96
CA TYR A 150 -0.79 9.85 4.50
C TYR A 150 -2.15 9.45 5.09
N MET A 151 -2.67 8.25 4.78
CA MET A 151 -3.91 7.75 5.39
C MET A 151 -3.78 7.56 6.91
N LYS A 152 -2.54 7.40 7.41
CA LYS A 152 -2.22 7.27 8.84
C LYS A 152 -1.61 8.54 9.42
N PHE A 153 -1.86 9.70 8.81
CA PHE A 153 -1.35 10.96 9.33
C PHE A 153 -1.91 11.22 10.74
N PRO A 154 -1.06 11.48 11.75
CA PRO A 154 -1.50 11.68 13.12
C PRO A 154 -2.30 12.98 13.24
N SER A 155 -3.40 12.97 13.98
CA SER A 155 -4.23 14.17 14.19
C SER A 155 -3.55 15.25 15.04
N LEU A 156 -2.59 14.87 15.85
CA LEU A 156 -1.84 15.76 16.77
C LEU A 156 -2.75 16.62 17.67
N GLY A 157 -3.97 16.14 17.94
CA GLY A 157 -4.96 16.89 18.72
C GLY A 157 -5.68 18.00 17.94
N ARG A 158 -5.38 18.18 16.66
CA ARG A 158 -5.96 19.22 15.78
C ARG A 158 -7.30 18.76 15.22
N THR A 159 -8.35 18.87 16.04
CA THR A 159 -9.73 18.53 15.61
C THR A 159 -10.27 19.48 14.56
N ASP A 160 -9.77 20.71 14.53
CA ASP A 160 -10.08 21.75 13.54
C ASP A 160 -9.63 21.42 12.12
N LEU A 161 -8.72 20.45 11.95
CA LEU A 161 -8.23 19.97 10.66
C LEU A 161 -8.93 18.66 10.19
N LEU A 162 -9.88 18.16 10.98
CA LEU A 162 -10.63 16.97 10.63
C LEU A 162 -11.98 17.36 10.01
N TYR A 163 -12.44 16.56 9.06
CA TYR A 163 -13.81 16.67 8.58
C TYR A 163 -14.79 16.25 9.67
N ASP A 164 -15.92 16.92 9.74
CA ASP A 164 -17.03 16.53 10.61
C ASP A 164 -17.49 15.11 10.28
N LYS A 165 -17.69 14.32 11.33
CA LYS A 165 -18.24 12.97 11.18
C LYS A 165 -19.73 13.08 10.87
N ALA A 166 -20.08 12.91 9.60
CA ALA A 166 -21.47 12.76 9.22
C ALA A 166 -22.01 11.38 9.65
N PRO A 167 -23.17 11.29 10.32
CA PRO A 167 -23.79 10.01 10.61
C PRO A 167 -24.19 9.33 9.29
N PRO A 168 -24.15 7.99 9.23
CA PRO A 168 -24.60 7.27 8.05
C PRO A 168 -26.07 7.55 7.76
N LEU A 169 -26.38 7.79 6.50
CA LEU A 169 -27.74 8.06 6.06
C LEU A 169 -28.58 6.78 6.05
N PRO A 170 -29.85 6.85 6.47
CA PRO A 170 -30.79 5.75 6.30
C PRO A 170 -31.21 5.63 4.83
N ILE A 171 -31.56 4.44 4.39
CA ILE A 171 -32.12 4.20 3.08
C ILE A 171 -33.63 4.35 3.15
N LYS A 172 -34.21 5.22 2.31
CA LYS A 172 -35.64 5.46 2.29
C LYS A 172 -36.43 4.17 2.00
N GLY A 173 -37.30 3.81 2.94
CA GLY A 173 -38.16 2.63 2.83
C GLY A 173 -37.41 1.29 3.02
N PHE A 174 -36.20 1.31 3.60
CA PHE A 174 -35.45 0.14 3.98
C PHE A 174 -35.07 0.24 5.45
N SER A 175 -35.72 -0.54 6.31
CA SER A 175 -35.58 -0.42 7.78
C SER A 175 -34.70 -1.52 8.35
N LEU A 176 -33.85 -1.14 9.29
CA LEU A 176 -33.09 -2.10 10.11
C LEU A 176 -33.94 -2.78 11.21
N ASP A 177 -35.15 -2.28 11.48
CA ASP A 177 -36.04 -2.86 12.50
C ASP A 177 -36.81 -4.06 11.97
N HIS A 178 -36.89 -4.23 10.66
CA HIS A 178 -37.60 -5.32 9.99
C HIS A 178 -36.63 -6.29 9.33
N ALA A 179 -37.11 -7.51 9.06
CA ALA A 179 -36.32 -8.53 8.37
C ALA A 179 -35.88 -8.01 6.98
N ILE A 180 -34.56 -8.00 6.74
CA ILE A 180 -33.95 -7.51 5.50
C ILE A 180 -34.37 -8.41 4.33
N LEU A 181 -34.32 -9.74 4.50
CA LEU A 181 -34.70 -10.71 3.46
C LEU A 181 -36.15 -10.49 3.01
N ALA A 182 -37.09 -10.21 3.92
CA ALA A 182 -38.47 -9.94 3.60
C ALA A 182 -38.66 -8.60 2.85
N GLN A 183 -37.79 -7.63 3.07
CA GLN A 183 -37.83 -6.34 2.39
C GLN A 183 -37.28 -6.45 0.96
N ILE A 184 -36.13 -7.12 0.77
CA ILE A 184 -35.53 -7.29 -0.56
C ILE A 184 -36.34 -8.23 -1.46
N ALA A 185 -37.12 -9.14 -0.89
CA ALA A 185 -38.05 -9.95 -1.67
C ALA A 185 -39.14 -9.15 -2.36
N LYS A 186 -39.39 -7.91 -1.91
CA LYS A 186 -40.46 -7.04 -2.50
C LYS A 186 -39.91 -6.09 -3.58
N ARG A 187 -38.65 -5.69 -3.46
CA ARG A 187 -37.98 -4.79 -4.40
C ARG A 187 -36.46 -4.77 -4.17
N ASP A 188 -35.70 -4.32 -5.17
CA ASP A 188 -34.26 -4.09 -5.07
C ASP A 188 -33.95 -2.82 -4.29
N TYR A 189 -32.81 -2.85 -3.60
CA TYR A 189 -32.26 -1.72 -2.88
C TYR A 189 -30.81 -1.50 -3.27
N LEU A 190 -30.46 -0.25 -3.55
CA LEU A 190 -29.10 0.16 -3.83
C LEU A 190 -28.48 0.77 -2.56
N LEU A 191 -27.35 0.22 -2.12
CA LEU A 191 -26.55 0.79 -1.05
C LEU A 191 -25.34 1.52 -1.62
N TYR A 192 -25.08 2.70 -1.06
CA TYR A 192 -23.85 3.45 -1.32
C TYR A 192 -23.14 3.68 0.01
N THR A 193 -22.27 2.75 0.37
CA THR A 193 -21.66 2.63 1.69
C THR A 193 -20.81 3.81 2.17
N PRO A 194 -20.22 4.67 1.32
CA PRO A 194 -19.65 5.92 1.80
C PRO A 194 -20.62 6.82 2.57
N TYR A 195 -21.92 6.73 2.26
CA TYR A 195 -22.97 7.54 2.92
C TYR A 195 -24.02 6.72 3.64
N HIS A 196 -24.40 5.55 3.13
CA HIS A 196 -25.37 4.68 3.80
C HIS A 196 -24.69 3.79 4.85
N SER A 197 -25.45 3.44 5.88
CA SER A 197 -24.96 2.56 6.94
C SER A 197 -24.61 1.16 6.43
N PHE A 198 -23.41 0.69 6.72
CA PHE A 198 -22.99 -0.70 6.44
C PHE A 198 -23.76 -1.73 7.30
N ALA A 199 -24.49 -1.27 8.34
CA ALA A 199 -25.32 -2.13 9.17
C ALA A 199 -26.39 -2.93 8.36
N TYR A 200 -26.86 -2.40 7.24
CA TYR A 200 -27.76 -3.10 6.33
C TYR A 200 -27.11 -4.39 5.78
N VAL A 201 -25.86 -4.31 5.36
CA VAL A 201 -25.11 -5.48 4.84
C VAL A 201 -24.86 -6.48 5.96
N ILE A 202 -24.45 -6.01 7.15
CA ILE A 202 -24.22 -6.90 8.29
C ILE A 202 -25.51 -7.61 8.69
N LYS A 203 -26.62 -6.91 8.76
CA LYS A 203 -27.91 -7.51 9.11
C LYS A 203 -28.38 -8.50 8.04
N PHE A 204 -28.21 -8.17 6.75
CA PHE A 204 -28.51 -9.08 5.65
C PHE A 204 -27.73 -10.40 5.77
N LEU A 205 -26.42 -10.32 6.00
CA LEU A 205 -25.57 -11.52 6.17
C LEU A 205 -25.97 -12.34 7.40
N ARG A 206 -26.32 -11.68 8.50
CA ARG A 206 -26.80 -12.36 9.73
C ARG A 206 -28.10 -13.09 9.50
N GLU A 207 -29.06 -12.45 8.85
CA GLU A 207 -30.34 -13.08 8.50
C GLU A 207 -30.13 -14.25 7.53
N ALA A 208 -29.29 -14.07 6.49
CA ALA A 208 -28.97 -15.14 5.56
C ALA A 208 -28.30 -16.34 6.20
N ALA A 209 -27.45 -16.13 7.20
CA ALA A 209 -26.79 -17.21 7.94
C ALA A 209 -27.76 -18.01 8.84
N LEU A 210 -28.85 -17.40 9.27
CA LEU A 210 -29.83 -18.01 10.19
C LEU A 210 -31.06 -18.58 9.45
N ASP A 211 -31.31 -18.17 8.21
CA ASP A 211 -32.49 -18.63 7.45
C ASP A 211 -32.21 -19.99 6.79
N PRO A 212 -32.92 -21.08 7.19
CA PRO A 212 -32.70 -22.41 6.63
C PRO A 212 -33.03 -22.53 5.14
N LYS A 213 -33.71 -21.54 4.55
CA LYS A 213 -34.02 -21.49 3.11
C LYS A 213 -32.85 -20.97 2.28
N VAL A 214 -31.88 -20.28 2.91
CA VAL A 214 -30.68 -19.78 2.22
C VAL A 214 -29.70 -20.93 2.05
N LYS A 215 -29.38 -21.27 0.81
CA LYS A 215 -28.48 -22.38 0.48
C LYS A 215 -27.04 -21.93 0.22
N SER A 216 -26.87 -20.68 -0.25
CA SER A 216 -25.56 -20.14 -0.59
C SER A 216 -25.57 -18.62 -0.51
N VAL A 217 -24.42 -18.04 -0.25
CA VAL A 217 -24.16 -16.60 -0.23
C VAL A 217 -22.99 -16.30 -1.18
N PHE A 218 -23.23 -15.42 -2.14
CA PHE A 218 -22.20 -14.93 -3.04
C PHE A 218 -21.89 -13.48 -2.69
N ILE A 219 -20.62 -13.17 -2.42
CA ILE A 219 -20.17 -11.82 -2.05
C ILE A 219 -18.81 -11.54 -2.70
N THR A 220 -18.70 -10.35 -3.29
CA THR A 220 -17.42 -9.85 -3.78
C THR A 220 -16.89 -8.82 -2.81
N ILE A 221 -15.69 -9.03 -2.30
CA ILE A 221 -15.05 -8.16 -1.32
C ILE A 221 -13.76 -7.60 -1.93
N TYR A 222 -13.63 -6.28 -1.92
CA TYR A 222 -12.39 -5.58 -2.28
C TYR A 222 -11.63 -5.15 -1.02
N ARG A 223 -10.30 -5.16 -1.12
CA ARG A 223 -9.39 -4.67 -0.08
C ARG A 223 -8.98 -3.23 -0.34
#